data_930bf76ea81c2213b439ccd0e775a404
#
_entry.id   930bf76ea81c2213b439ccd0e775a404
#
_cell.length_a   1.000
_cell.length_b   1.000
_cell.length_c   1.000
_cell.angle_alpha   90.00
_cell.angle_beta   90.00
_cell.angle_gamma   90.00
#
_symmetry.space_group_name_H-M   'P 1'
#
loop_
_entity.id
_entity.type
_entity.pdbx_description
1 polymer ?
#
loop_
_entity_poly.entity_id
_entity_poly.type
_entity_poly.pdbx_seq_one_letter_code
_entity_poly.pdbx_strand_id
1 'polypeptide(L)'
;MKQRILTLLGRYVGLAVMCFLLTPATRGFAQGKVKVDPKIPAYKKVSGISGNLGSIGSDTMNNLMTLWGEGFAKVYPNVKLQVEGKGSSTAPPALIAGTAQFGPMSRRMKNKEVDAFQKKFGYKPTHFRTSLDALAVYVNKDNPIKGLTLPQVDGIFSKTRASGHTEMNTWGDAGLTGEWANKPISLYGRNSASGTYGYFKKHALFKGDYKDTVKEQPGSASVVQGVTEDRYGIGYSGIGYITSGVRAVPLAKKEGGVLYTAEMKNVMTGKYPLARFLYLYINREPGKQLDPLIREFLKFVFSKEGQKVVVKDGYLPLPYKIVAEELAKLENGTY
;
A
#
# COMPACT_ATOMS: atom_id res chain seq x y z
N MET A 1 -29.84 -59.49 57.41
CA MET A 1 -28.86 -60.48 58.00
C MET A 1 -27.56 -60.38 57.25
N LYS A 2 -26.59 -59.86 57.91
CA LYS A 2 -25.19 -60.31 58.06
C LYS A 2 -24.39 -60.61 56.75
N GLN A 3 -23.43 -59.73 56.52
CA GLN A 3 -21.96 -60.00 56.51
C GLN A 3 -21.41 -60.62 55.17
N ARG A 4 -20.28 -60.29 54.64
CA ARG A 4 -18.99 -59.73 55.10
C ARG A 4 -18.16 -59.27 53.91
N ILE A 5 -17.53 -58.20 54.11
CA ILE A 5 -16.20 -57.76 53.71
C ILE A 5 -15.24 -58.82 53.20
N LEU A 6 -14.57 -58.60 52.07
CA LEU A 6 -13.11 -58.91 51.97
C LEU A 6 -12.47 -57.98 50.89
N THR A 7 -11.43 -57.31 51.34
CA THR A 7 -10.46 -56.44 50.71
C THR A 7 -9.55 -57.20 49.75
N LEU A 8 -9.28 -56.65 48.56
CA LEU A 8 -8.06 -57.01 47.81
C LEU A 8 -7.46 -55.77 47.21
N LEU A 9 -6.29 -55.38 47.72
CA LEU A 9 -5.40 -54.37 47.17
C LEU A 9 -4.82 -54.90 45.85
N GLY A 10 -5.08 -54.17 44.77
CA GLY A 10 -4.41 -54.32 43.50
C GLY A 10 -3.62 -53.06 43.15
N ARG A 11 -2.29 -53.16 43.16
CA ARG A 11 -1.35 -52.10 42.78
C ARG A 11 -1.54 -51.75 41.31
N TYR A 12 -1.97 -50.54 40.99
CA TYR A 12 -1.83 -49.98 39.68
C TYR A 12 -0.59 -49.08 39.62
N VAL A 13 0.43 -49.57 38.91
CA VAL A 13 1.58 -48.79 38.45
C VAL A 13 1.07 -47.82 37.38
N GLY A 14 0.98 -46.56 37.73
CA GLY A 14 0.63 -45.50 36.79
C GLY A 14 1.78 -45.20 35.83
N LEU A 15 1.61 -45.59 34.57
CA LEU A 15 2.48 -45.16 33.47
C LEU A 15 2.04 -43.74 33.06
N ALA A 16 2.76 -42.74 33.55
CA ALA A 16 2.56 -41.34 33.08
C ALA A 16 3.08 -41.21 31.65
N VAL A 17 2.16 -41.27 30.68
CA VAL A 17 2.45 -40.90 29.29
C VAL A 17 2.52 -39.38 29.25
N MET A 18 3.75 -38.88 29.20
CA MET A 18 4.03 -37.44 29.01
C MET A 18 3.82 -37.10 27.53
N CYS A 19 2.59 -36.72 27.16
CA CYS A 19 2.29 -36.13 25.85
C CYS A 19 3.02 -34.80 25.72
N PHE A 20 4.16 -34.78 25.05
CA PHE A 20 4.76 -33.57 24.53
C PHE A 20 3.82 -33.01 23.44
N LEU A 21 3.00 -32.06 23.81
CA LEU A 21 2.30 -31.20 22.85
C LEU A 21 3.35 -30.35 22.11
N LEU A 22 3.80 -30.85 20.97
CA LEU A 22 4.48 -30.04 19.96
C LEU A 22 3.48 -29.01 19.43
N THR A 23 3.40 -27.88 20.09
CA THR A 23 2.76 -26.71 19.49
C THR A 23 3.58 -26.30 18.26
N PRO A 24 2.98 -26.29 17.06
CA PRO A 24 3.66 -25.72 15.91
C PRO A 24 3.89 -24.23 16.23
N ALA A 25 5.16 -23.85 16.40
CA ALA A 25 5.54 -22.45 16.47
C ALA A 25 5.17 -21.81 15.15
N THR A 26 4.01 -21.19 15.09
CA THR A 26 3.66 -20.24 14.05
C THR A 26 4.68 -19.11 14.14
N ARG A 27 5.75 -19.20 13.36
CA ARG A 27 6.64 -18.07 13.10
C ARG A 27 5.79 -17.03 12.35
N GLY A 28 4.98 -16.28 13.08
CA GLY A 28 4.48 -15.01 12.61
C GLY A 28 5.72 -14.21 12.20
N PHE A 29 5.81 -13.84 10.93
CA PHE A 29 6.82 -12.91 10.48
C PHE A 29 6.63 -11.64 11.30
N ALA A 30 7.44 -11.46 12.34
CA ALA A 30 7.54 -10.23 13.09
C ALA A 30 8.14 -9.20 12.12
N GLN A 31 7.27 -8.53 11.37
CA GLN A 31 7.61 -7.29 10.70
C GLN A 31 8.09 -6.36 11.81
N GLY A 32 9.41 -6.11 11.88
CA GLY A 32 9.97 -5.22 12.89
C GLY A 32 9.14 -3.95 12.91
N LYS A 33 8.63 -3.54 14.09
CA LYS A 33 7.71 -2.40 14.24
C LYS A 33 8.29 -1.21 13.48
N VAL A 34 7.69 -0.85 12.34
CA VAL A 34 8.03 0.34 11.57
C VAL A 34 7.89 1.54 12.50
N LYS A 35 8.95 2.34 12.63
CA LYS A 35 8.97 3.50 13.52
C LYS A 35 9.17 4.77 12.71
N VAL A 36 8.53 5.84 13.15
CA VAL A 36 8.76 7.19 12.63
C VAL A 36 10.16 7.64 13.03
N ASP A 37 10.89 8.29 12.12
CA ASP A 37 12.21 8.86 12.38
C ASP A 37 12.12 9.82 13.58
N PRO A 38 12.90 9.62 14.66
CA PRO A 38 12.81 10.43 15.88
C PRO A 38 13.17 11.90 15.67
N LYS A 39 13.88 12.23 14.60
CA LYS A 39 14.25 13.61 14.23
C LYS A 39 13.08 14.41 13.68
N ILE A 40 11.99 13.77 13.24
CA ILE A 40 10.80 14.47 12.73
C ILE A 40 10.13 15.19 13.90
N PRO A 41 9.93 16.53 13.79
CA PRO A 41 9.37 17.32 14.88
C PRO A 41 7.89 17.01 15.10
N ALA A 42 7.42 17.21 16.33
CA ALA A 42 6.00 17.20 16.64
C ALA A 42 5.28 18.38 15.98
N TYR A 43 4.00 18.21 15.68
CA TYR A 43 3.17 19.28 15.14
C TYR A 43 2.97 20.39 16.22
N LYS A 44 3.16 21.63 15.82
CA LYS A 44 2.91 22.79 16.68
C LYS A 44 1.63 23.49 16.23
N LYS A 45 0.59 23.44 17.08
CA LYS A 45 -0.69 24.09 16.83
C LYS A 45 -0.52 25.62 16.73
N VAL A 46 -1.22 26.23 15.76
CA VAL A 46 -1.36 27.67 15.62
C VAL A 46 -2.85 28.05 15.79
N SER A 47 -3.16 29.32 16.06
CA SER A 47 -4.52 29.81 16.19
C SER A 47 -5.15 30.14 14.82
N GLY A 48 -6.48 30.27 14.76
CA GLY A 48 -7.20 30.78 13.58
C GLY A 48 -7.40 29.79 12.44
N ILE A 49 -7.21 28.48 12.67
CA ILE A 49 -7.40 27.44 11.64
C ILE A 49 -8.78 26.81 11.78
N SER A 50 -9.59 26.95 10.75
CA SER A 50 -10.93 26.36 10.61
C SER A 50 -11.35 26.31 9.15
N GLY A 51 -12.36 25.49 8.82
CA GLY A 51 -12.93 25.43 7.47
C GLY A 51 -13.03 24.02 6.91
N ASN A 52 -13.29 23.95 5.60
CA ASN A 52 -13.48 22.68 4.90
C ASN A 52 -12.39 22.46 3.87
N LEU A 53 -11.92 21.23 3.76
CA LEU A 53 -10.95 20.78 2.77
C LEU A 53 -11.57 19.64 1.95
N GLY A 54 -11.29 19.63 0.66
CA GLY A 54 -11.65 18.56 -0.26
C GLY A 54 -10.43 17.79 -0.75
N SER A 55 -10.55 16.50 -0.82
CA SER A 55 -9.54 15.58 -1.33
C SER A 55 -10.16 14.62 -2.32
N ILE A 56 -9.77 14.70 -3.60
CA ILE A 56 -10.26 13.82 -4.66
C ILE A 56 -9.08 13.20 -5.38
N GLY A 57 -9.03 11.86 -5.43
CA GLY A 57 -7.93 11.19 -6.13
C GLY A 57 -7.75 9.72 -5.81
N SER A 58 -6.54 9.34 -5.44
CA SER A 58 -6.11 7.95 -5.28
C SER A 58 -6.90 7.19 -4.22
N ASP A 59 -7.56 6.10 -4.63
CA ASP A 59 -8.12 5.12 -3.69
C ASP A 59 -7.03 4.50 -2.79
N THR A 60 -5.83 4.25 -3.33
CA THR A 60 -4.68 3.77 -2.53
C THR A 60 -4.44 4.64 -1.28
N MET A 61 -4.69 5.95 -1.37
CA MET A 61 -4.50 6.90 -0.28
C MET A 61 -5.80 7.26 0.45
N ASN A 62 -6.93 6.65 0.09
CA ASN A 62 -8.23 7.04 0.62
C ASN A 62 -8.28 6.94 2.16
N ASN A 63 -7.89 5.80 2.70
CA ASN A 63 -7.83 5.58 4.14
C ASN A 63 -6.81 6.49 4.82
N LEU A 64 -5.64 6.67 4.20
CA LEU A 64 -4.58 7.54 4.72
C LEU A 64 -5.04 9.00 4.81
N MET A 65 -5.71 9.53 3.77
CA MET A 65 -6.27 10.88 3.79
C MET A 65 -7.35 11.05 4.86
N THR A 66 -8.21 10.03 5.03
CA THR A 66 -9.24 10.01 6.09
C THR A 66 -8.60 10.06 7.48
N LEU A 67 -7.61 9.22 7.73
CA LEU A 67 -6.91 9.17 9.02
C LEU A 67 -6.11 10.47 9.31
N TRP A 68 -5.53 11.10 8.28
CA TRP A 68 -4.92 12.43 8.46
C TRP A 68 -5.96 13.49 8.78
N GLY A 69 -7.12 13.46 8.10
CA GLY A 69 -8.24 14.36 8.39
C GLY A 69 -8.73 14.22 9.84
N GLU A 70 -8.95 12.99 10.29
CA GLU A 70 -9.32 12.69 11.69
C GLU A 70 -8.24 13.15 12.69
N GLY A 71 -6.97 12.89 12.37
CA GLY A 71 -5.85 13.34 13.20
C GLY A 71 -5.76 14.87 13.30
N PHE A 72 -5.98 15.55 12.19
CA PHE A 72 -5.96 17.01 12.11
C PHE A 72 -7.18 17.64 12.81
N ALA A 73 -8.37 17.02 12.69
CA ALA A 73 -9.58 17.47 13.38
C ALA A 73 -9.47 17.36 14.90
N LYS A 74 -8.68 16.44 15.45
CA LYS A 74 -8.36 16.39 16.89
C LYS A 74 -7.60 17.63 17.36
N VAL A 75 -6.81 18.24 16.50
CA VAL A 75 -6.07 19.48 16.77
C VAL A 75 -6.98 20.70 16.51
N TYR A 76 -7.77 20.64 15.43
CA TYR A 76 -8.66 21.70 14.96
C TYR A 76 -10.09 21.18 14.78
N PRO A 77 -10.93 21.18 15.82
CA PRO A 77 -12.28 20.59 15.77
C PRO A 77 -13.23 21.22 14.74
N ASN A 78 -12.95 22.46 14.32
CA ASN A 78 -13.73 23.18 13.31
C ASN A 78 -13.22 22.97 11.87
N VAL A 79 -12.32 21.97 11.65
CA VAL A 79 -11.86 21.61 10.32
C VAL A 79 -12.48 20.28 9.92
N LYS A 80 -12.99 20.24 8.66
CA LYS A 80 -13.53 19.02 8.04
C LYS A 80 -12.77 18.72 6.77
N LEU A 81 -12.34 17.47 6.59
CA LEU A 81 -11.78 16.96 5.35
C LEU A 81 -12.76 15.97 4.71
N GLN A 82 -13.22 16.28 3.49
CA GLN A 82 -14.01 15.36 2.68
C GLN A 82 -13.07 14.60 1.74
N VAL A 83 -13.21 13.28 1.67
CA VAL A 83 -12.29 12.40 0.93
C VAL A 83 -13.06 11.56 -0.09
N GLU A 84 -12.63 11.60 -1.36
CA GLU A 84 -13.14 10.77 -2.44
C GLU A 84 -11.99 10.00 -3.12
N GLY A 85 -11.99 8.69 -2.95
CA GLY A 85 -10.96 7.78 -3.48
C GLY A 85 -11.35 7.12 -4.81
N LYS A 86 -11.53 7.88 -5.88
CA LYS A 86 -11.98 7.35 -7.19
C LYS A 86 -10.85 7.00 -8.18
N GLY A 87 -9.61 7.08 -7.74
CA GLY A 87 -8.42 6.79 -8.53
C GLY A 87 -7.58 8.03 -8.85
N SER A 88 -6.27 7.87 -9.00
CA SER A 88 -5.33 8.99 -9.22
C SER A 88 -5.67 9.85 -10.44
N SER A 89 -6.37 9.29 -11.44
CA SER A 89 -6.74 10.05 -12.65
C SER A 89 -7.84 11.09 -12.42
N THR A 90 -8.54 11.04 -11.27
CA THR A 90 -9.55 12.04 -10.90
C THR A 90 -8.97 13.26 -10.19
N ALA A 91 -7.73 13.17 -9.68
CA ALA A 91 -7.07 14.27 -8.98
C ALA A 91 -6.80 15.50 -9.89
N PRO A 92 -6.18 15.35 -11.09
CA PRO A 92 -5.89 16.49 -11.95
C PRO A 92 -7.14 17.30 -12.34
N PRO A 93 -8.24 16.70 -12.85
CA PRO A 93 -9.43 17.46 -13.18
C PRO A 93 -10.08 18.12 -11.95
N ALA A 94 -10.07 17.49 -10.77
CA ALA A 94 -10.61 18.08 -9.55
C ALA A 94 -9.83 19.31 -9.10
N LEU A 95 -8.48 19.27 -9.17
CA LEU A 95 -7.62 20.43 -8.89
C LEU A 95 -7.83 21.56 -9.92
N ILE A 96 -7.98 21.22 -11.21
CA ILE A 96 -8.23 22.19 -12.29
C ILE A 96 -9.59 22.85 -12.12
N ALA A 97 -10.62 22.11 -11.73
CA ALA A 97 -11.96 22.64 -11.48
C ALA A 97 -12.09 23.36 -10.13
N GLY A 98 -11.09 23.26 -9.24
CA GLY A 98 -11.15 23.83 -7.90
C GLY A 98 -12.10 23.10 -6.94
N THR A 99 -12.58 21.89 -7.30
CA THR A 99 -13.50 21.09 -6.47
C THR A 99 -12.80 20.35 -5.35
N ALA A 100 -11.47 20.29 -5.38
CA ALA A 100 -10.64 19.75 -4.30
C ALA A 100 -9.38 20.61 -4.11
N GLN A 101 -8.96 20.76 -2.86
CA GLN A 101 -7.69 21.40 -2.49
C GLN A 101 -6.53 20.41 -2.57
N PHE A 102 -6.81 19.11 -2.35
CA PHE A 102 -5.82 18.05 -2.39
C PHE A 102 -6.15 17.02 -3.47
N GLY A 103 -5.13 16.69 -4.26
CA GLY A 103 -5.15 15.61 -5.25
C GLY A 103 -4.20 14.49 -4.84
N PRO A 104 -4.60 13.52 -3.98
CA PRO A 104 -3.76 12.37 -3.65
C PRO A 104 -3.55 11.49 -4.87
N MET A 105 -2.29 11.07 -5.09
CA MET A 105 -1.91 10.23 -6.24
C MET A 105 -0.92 9.16 -5.84
N SER A 106 -1.15 7.94 -6.30
CA SER A 106 -0.25 6.79 -6.11
C SER A 106 0.72 6.59 -7.29
N ARG A 107 0.85 7.61 -8.11
CA ARG A 107 1.83 7.82 -9.18
C ARG A 107 2.08 9.30 -9.38
N ARG A 108 3.13 9.67 -10.08
CA ARG A 108 3.23 11.06 -10.57
C ARG A 108 2.15 11.37 -11.60
N MET A 109 1.75 12.63 -11.69
CA MET A 109 0.94 13.11 -12.83
C MET A 109 1.61 12.75 -14.15
N LYS A 110 0.82 12.34 -15.13
CA LYS A 110 1.26 12.16 -16.50
C LYS A 110 1.53 13.52 -17.14
N ASN A 111 2.40 13.60 -18.14
CA ASN A 111 2.70 14.89 -18.82
C ASN A 111 1.42 15.59 -19.27
N LYS A 112 0.49 14.89 -19.93
CA LYS A 112 -0.79 15.46 -20.37
C LYS A 112 -1.66 16.04 -19.23
N GLU A 113 -1.55 15.47 -18.01
CA GLU A 113 -2.27 15.96 -16.82
C GLU A 113 -1.62 17.25 -16.30
N VAL A 114 -0.28 17.31 -16.31
CA VAL A 114 0.50 18.52 -15.98
C VAL A 114 0.25 19.61 -17.00
N ASP A 115 0.27 19.27 -18.30
CA ASP A 115 0.04 20.24 -19.39
C ASP A 115 -1.36 20.85 -19.34
N ALA A 116 -2.39 20.03 -19.03
CA ALA A 116 -3.76 20.50 -18.85
C ALA A 116 -3.87 21.47 -17.67
N PHE A 117 -3.22 21.18 -16.54
CA PHE A 117 -3.16 22.05 -15.39
C PHE A 117 -2.43 23.37 -15.73
N GLN A 118 -1.25 23.27 -16.38
CA GLN A 118 -0.45 24.43 -16.77
C GLN A 118 -1.17 25.31 -17.81
N LYS A 119 -1.92 24.71 -18.73
CA LYS A 119 -2.77 25.46 -19.69
C LYS A 119 -3.83 26.29 -18.97
N LYS A 120 -4.40 25.77 -17.87
CA LYS A 120 -5.44 26.46 -17.10
C LYS A 120 -4.89 27.60 -16.25
N PHE A 121 -3.75 27.37 -15.59
CA PHE A 121 -3.26 28.29 -14.54
C PHE A 121 -1.98 29.06 -14.91
N GLY A 122 -1.29 28.70 -15.99
CA GLY A 122 -0.02 29.32 -16.38
C GLY A 122 1.22 28.75 -15.68
N TYR A 123 1.04 27.86 -14.71
CA TYR A 123 2.11 27.22 -13.93
C TYR A 123 1.80 25.75 -13.65
N LYS A 124 2.83 24.98 -13.23
CA LYS A 124 2.70 23.56 -12.93
C LYS A 124 2.10 23.30 -11.54
N PRO A 125 1.38 22.19 -11.33
CA PRO A 125 0.89 21.83 -9.99
C PRO A 125 2.05 21.50 -9.06
N THR A 126 1.96 21.94 -7.80
CA THR A 126 2.91 21.57 -6.77
C THR A 126 2.59 20.18 -6.21
N HIS A 127 3.61 19.36 -5.97
CA HIS A 127 3.41 18.05 -5.37
C HIS A 127 4.36 17.82 -4.19
N PHE A 128 3.88 17.03 -3.26
CA PHE A 128 4.62 16.60 -2.07
C PHE A 128 4.69 15.08 -2.03
N ARG A 129 5.84 14.53 -1.65
CA ARG A 129 5.99 13.11 -1.28
C ARG A 129 5.53 12.97 0.16
N THR A 130 4.53 12.15 0.43
CA THR A 130 3.92 12.08 1.76
C THR A 130 4.23 10.80 2.53
N SER A 131 4.47 9.73 1.81
CA SER A 131 4.80 8.41 2.37
C SER A 131 5.44 7.53 1.30
N LEU A 132 6.01 6.39 1.74
CA LEU A 132 6.49 5.33 0.88
C LEU A 132 5.51 4.17 0.88
N ASP A 133 5.31 3.59 -0.30
CA ASP A 133 4.51 2.40 -0.52
C ASP A 133 5.36 1.31 -1.19
N ALA A 134 5.25 0.09 -0.69
CA ALA A 134 5.63 -1.10 -1.43
C ALA A 134 4.39 -1.59 -2.17
N LEU A 135 4.31 -1.34 -3.49
CA LEU A 135 3.25 -1.96 -4.27
C LEU A 135 3.45 -3.48 -4.24
N ALA A 136 2.62 -4.16 -3.46
CA ALA A 136 2.77 -5.59 -3.23
C ALA A 136 2.01 -6.40 -4.28
N VAL A 137 2.62 -7.53 -4.67
CA VAL A 137 1.92 -8.63 -5.34
C VAL A 137 1.43 -9.56 -4.24
N TYR A 138 0.13 -9.75 -4.16
CA TYR A 138 -0.53 -10.56 -3.15
C TYR A 138 -0.96 -11.90 -3.72
N VAL A 139 -0.81 -12.93 -2.93
CA VAL A 139 -1.43 -14.24 -3.14
C VAL A 139 -2.23 -14.62 -1.90
N ASN A 140 -3.17 -15.54 -2.05
CA ASN A 140 -3.87 -16.12 -0.89
C ASN A 140 -2.86 -16.61 0.15
N LYS A 141 -3.20 -16.50 1.44
CA LYS A 141 -2.32 -16.88 2.55
C LYS A 141 -1.78 -18.32 2.45
N ASP A 142 -2.56 -19.24 1.86
CA ASP A 142 -2.25 -20.66 1.75
C ASP A 142 -1.44 -21.01 0.47
N ASN A 143 -1.19 -20.04 -0.41
CA ASN A 143 -0.40 -20.26 -1.61
C ASN A 143 1.08 -20.43 -1.25
N PRO A 144 1.77 -21.53 -1.65
CA PRO A 144 3.13 -21.84 -1.22
C PRO A 144 4.23 -21.15 -2.03
N ILE A 145 3.92 -20.31 -3.03
CA ILE A 145 4.92 -19.65 -3.89
C ILE A 145 5.95 -18.88 -3.05
N LYS A 146 7.23 -19.10 -3.25
CA LYS A 146 8.29 -18.49 -2.43
C LYS A 146 8.65 -17.06 -2.87
N GLY A 147 8.44 -16.74 -4.14
CA GLY A 147 8.75 -15.45 -4.72
C GLY A 147 8.49 -15.45 -6.22
N LEU A 148 8.49 -14.26 -6.83
CA LEU A 148 8.34 -14.06 -8.27
C LEU A 148 9.35 -13.04 -8.76
N THR A 149 9.80 -13.20 -10.00
CA THR A 149 10.54 -12.15 -10.70
C THR A 149 9.57 -11.22 -11.42
N LEU A 150 9.96 -9.98 -11.74
CA LEU A 150 9.10 -9.10 -12.53
C LEU A 150 8.80 -9.68 -13.93
N PRO A 151 9.72 -10.36 -14.64
CA PRO A 151 9.37 -11.09 -15.85
C PRO A 151 8.28 -12.15 -15.65
N GLN A 152 8.31 -12.92 -14.55
CA GLN A 152 7.23 -13.86 -14.22
C GLN A 152 5.91 -13.14 -13.93
N VAL A 153 5.94 -12.02 -13.20
CA VAL A 153 4.74 -11.19 -12.97
C VAL A 153 4.16 -10.70 -14.29
N ASP A 154 5.01 -10.29 -15.25
CA ASP A 154 4.60 -9.92 -16.61
C ASP A 154 3.98 -11.12 -17.35
N GLY A 155 4.60 -12.30 -17.29
CA GLY A 155 4.05 -13.54 -17.84
C GLY A 155 2.67 -13.92 -17.29
N ILE A 156 2.44 -13.63 -16.00
CA ILE A 156 1.16 -13.90 -15.32
C ILE A 156 0.08 -12.90 -15.72
N PHE A 157 0.37 -11.58 -15.67
CA PHE A 157 -0.65 -10.53 -15.80
C PHE A 157 -0.78 -9.93 -17.20
N SER A 158 0.26 -10.05 -18.05
CA SER A 158 0.32 -9.35 -19.34
C SER A 158 0.02 -10.26 -20.54
N LYS A 159 -0.82 -9.77 -21.44
CA LYS A 159 -0.99 -10.41 -22.77
C LYS A 159 0.13 -10.04 -23.73
N THR A 160 0.77 -8.88 -23.53
CA THR A 160 1.89 -8.42 -24.35
C THR A 160 3.19 -9.12 -23.99
N ARG A 161 3.43 -9.38 -22.70
CA ARG A 161 4.66 -9.98 -22.18
C ARG A 161 5.92 -9.26 -22.66
N ALA A 162 5.92 -7.95 -22.44
CA ALA A 162 6.97 -7.05 -22.93
C ALA A 162 8.37 -7.32 -22.33
N SER A 163 8.45 -8.12 -21.25
CA SER A 163 9.72 -8.63 -20.72
C SER A 163 10.33 -9.77 -21.54
N GLY A 164 9.57 -10.35 -22.49
CA GLY A 164 9.95 -11.55 -23.23
C GLY A 164 9.69 -12.87 -22.51
N HIS A 165 9.10 -12.84 -21.30
CA HIS A 165 8.76 -14.07 -20.56
C HIS A 165 7.61 -14.82 -21.25
N THR A 166 7.61 -16.14 -21.13
CA THR A 166 6.49 -16.98 -21.59
C THR A 166 5.20 -16.70 -20.83
N GLU A 167 4.08 -17.04 -21.43
CA GLU A 167 2.79 -16.91 -20.75
C GLU A 167 2.70 -17.89 -19.59
N MET A 168 2.11 -17.42 -18.49
CA MET A 168 1.87 -18.20 -17.29
C MET A 168 0.39 -18.15 -16.93
N ASN A 169 -0.29 -19.28 -17.00
CA ASN A 169 -1.72 -19.40 -16.77
C ASN A 169 -2.04 -20.28 -15.57
N THR A 170 -1.12 -21.15 -15.16
CA THR A 170 -1.27 -22.06 -14.04
C THR A 170 -0.19 -21.79 -12.97
N TRP A 171 -0.45 -22.24 -11.76
CA TRP A 171 0.56 -22.20 -10.71
C TRP A 171 1.74 -23.17 -10.97
N GLY A 172 1.54 -24.18 -11.83
CA GLY A 172 2.61 -25.02 -12.36
C GLY A 172 3.59 -24.25 -13.23
N ASP A 173 3.09 -23.34 -14.08
CA ASP A 173 3.94 -22.44 -14.89
C ASP A 173 4.80 -21.54 -13.97
N ALA A 174 4.32 -21.24 -12.76
CA ALA A 174 5.06 -20.50 -11.73
C ALA A 174 5.99 -21.39 -10.88
N GLY A 175 6.11 -22.68 -11.23
CA GLY A 175 7.01 -23.65 -10.57
C GLY A 175 6.41 -24.38 -9.37
N LEU A 176 5.09 -24.28 -9.12
CA LEU A 176 4.44 -25.07 -8.08
C LEU A 176 4.12 -26.50 -8.60
N THR A 177 4.21 -27.46 -7.68
CA THR A 177 3.99 -28.88 -7.96
C THR A 177 2.80 -29.45 -7.18
N GLY A 178 2.52 -30.75 -7.35
CA GLY A 178 1.46 -31.44 -6.63
C GLY A 178 0.07 -30.88 -6.95
N GLU A 179 -0.75 -30.63 -5.93
CA GLU A 179 -2.11 -30.12 -6.08
C GLU A 179 -2.22 -28.76 -6.80
N TRP A 180 -1.13 -28.01 -6.81
CA TRP A 180 -1.07 -26.66 -7.40
C TRP A 180 -0.71 -26.66 -8.89
N ALA A 181 -0.06 -27.70 -9.40
CA ALA A 181 0.53 -27.70 -10.74
C ALA A 181 -0.48 -27.33 -11.85
N ASN A 182 -1.67 -27.90 -11.82
CA ASN A 182 -2.70 -27.68 -12.84
C ASN A 182 -3.75 -26.64 -12.44
N LYS A 183 -3.54 -25.90 -11.35
CA LYS A 183 -4.53 -24.88 -10.91
C LYS A 183 -4.34 -23.58 -11.67
N PRO A 184 -5.43 -23.05 -12.27
CA PRO A 184 -5.39 -21.78 -12.99
C PRO A 184 -5.10 -20.64 -12.03
N ILE A 185 -4.39 -19.62 -12.50
CA ILE A 185 -4.14 -18.39 -11.75
C ILE A 185 -5.28 -17.41 -11.97
N SER A 186 -6.04 -17.08 -10.92
CA SER A 186 -7.08 -16.04 -10.97
C SER A 186 -6.47 -14.67 -10.75
N LEU A 187 -6.67 -13.74 -11.68
CA LEU A 187 -6.02 -12.43 -11.70
C LEU A 187 -6.94 -11.34 -11.13
N TYR A 188 -6.47 -10.60 -10.13
CA TYR A 188 -7.17 -9.46 -9.55
C TYR A 188 -6.34 -8.19 -9.74
N GLY A 189 -6.92 -7.17 -10.37
CA GLY A 189 -6.24 -5.91 -10.67
C GLY A 189 -7.11 -4.71 -10.36
N ARG A 190 -6.58 -3.53 -10.66
CA ARG A 190 -7.29 -2.25 -10.52
C ARG A 190 -7.78 -1.80 -11.89
N ASN A 191 -8.82 -0.95 -11.91
CA ASN A 191 -9.29 -0.30 -13.12
C ASN A 191 -8.31 0.80 -13.62
N SER A 192 -8.52 1.28 -14.83
CA SER A 192 -7.63 2.25 -15.50
C SER A 192 -7.58 3.65 -14.87
N ALA A 193 -8.54 4.02 -14.01
CA ALA A 193 -8.52 5.27 -13.24
C ALA A 193 -7.48 5.23 -12.12
N SER A 194 -7.11 4.03 -11.66
CA SER A 194 -6.16 3.80 -10.59
C SER A 194 -4.73 4.21 -10.98
N GLY A 195 -4.06 4.96 -10.10
CA GLY A 195 -2.63 5.20 -10.21
C GLY A 195 -1.81 3.93 -10.01
N THR A 196 -2.30 3.00 -9.20
CA THR A 196 -1.69 1.70 -8.96
C THR A 196 -1.72 0.83 -10.21
N TYR A 197 -2.83 0.82 -10.95
CA TYR A 197 -2.92 0.21 -12.30
C TYR A 197 -1.80 0.75 -13.22
N GLY A 198 -1.72 2.08 -13.35
CA GLY A 198 -0.72 2.69 -14.23
C GLY A 198 0.73 2.47 -13.79
N TYR A 199 0.98 2.47 -12.47
CA TYR A 199 2.30 2.18 -11.93
C TYR A 199 2.71 0.71 -12.16
N PHE A 200 1.83 -0.24 -11.89
CA PHE A 200 2.07 -1.66 -12.11
C PHE A 200 2.28 -1.97 -13.59
N LYS A 201 1.43 -1.44 -14.48
CA LYS A 201 1.61 -1.54 -15.94
C LYS A 201 3.00 -1.09 -16.38
N LYS A 202 3.46 0.06 -15.86
CA LYS A 202 4.76 0.64 -16.24
C LYS A 202 5.94 -0.17 -15.73
N HIS A 203 5.90 -0.63 -14.47
CA HIS A 203 7.06 -1.16 -13.76
C HIS A 203 7.09 -2.68 -13.65
N ALA A 204 5.93 -3.36 -13.60
CA ALA A 204 5.83 -4.79 -13.49
C ALA A 204 5.51 -5.47 -14.84
N LEU A 205 4.74 -4.78 -15.72
CA LEU A 205 4.40 -5.30 -17.05
C LEU A 205 5.21 -4.62 -18.17
N PHE A 206 6.27 -3.89 -17.84
CA PHE A 206 7.17 -3.24 -18.81
C PHE A 206 6.42 -2.41 -19.88
N LYS A 207 5.29 -1.78 -19.47
CA LYS A 207 4.31 -1.05 -20.30
C LYS A 207 3.42 -1.93 -21.18
N GLY A 208 3.51 -3.27 -21.08
CA GLY A 208 2.63 -4.22 -21.76
C GLY A 208 1.17 -4.11 -21.30
N ASP A 209 0.26 -4.66 -22.11
CA ASP A 209 -1.16 -4.65 -21.80
C ASP A 209 -1.54 -5.81 -20.89
N TYR A 210 -2.49 -5.57 -20.00
CA TYR A 210 -3.04 -6.61 -19.13
C TYR A 210 -3.77 -7.68 -19.94
N LYS A 211 -3.81 -8.92 -19.43
CA LYS A 211 -4.72 -9.95 -19.90
C LYS A 211 -6.17 -9.50 -19.71
N ASP A 212 -7.04 -9.90 -20.63
CA ASP A 212 -8.48 -9.58 -20.57
C ASP A 212 -9.19 -10.35 -19.43
N THR A 213 -8.52 -11.37 -18.88
CA THR A 213 -8.99 -12.17 -17.73
C THR A 213 -8.75 -11.51 -16.37
N VAL A 214 -8.06 -10.37 -16.33
CA VAL A 214 -7.86 -9.62 -15.08
C VAL A 214 -9.20 -9.09 -14.58
N LYS A 215 -9.61 -9.54 -13.39
CA LYS A 215 -10.82 -9.08 -12.71
C LYS A 215 -10.55 -7.68 -12.16
N GLU A 216 -10.96 -6.65 -12.88
CA GLU A 216 -10.77 -5.24 -12.49
C GLU A 216 -11.59 -4.91 -11.26
N GLN A 217 -10.92 -4.38 -10.23
CA GLN A 217 -11.53 -3.96 -8.96
C GLN A 217 -11.53 -2.43 -8.83
N PRO A 218 -12.59 -1.85 -8.25
CA PRO A 218 -12.68 -0.40 -8.06
C PRO A 218 -11.68 0.12 -7.02
N GLY A 219 -11.35 -0.70 -6.00
CA GLY A 219 -10.53 -0.31 -4.87
C GLY A 219 -9.41 -1.28 -4.52
N SER A 220 -8.49 -0.81 -3.71
CA SER A 220 -7.38 -1.59 -3.18
C SER A 220 -7.86 -2.70 -2.24
N ALA A 221 -8.83 -2.39 -1.39
CA ALA A 221 -9.46 -3.36 -0.48
C ALA A 221 -10.13 -4.50 -1.25
N SER A 222 -10.85 -4.19 -2.36
CA SER A 222 -11.54 -5.19 -3.17
C SER A 222 -10.58 -6.16 -3.85
N VAL A 223 -9.38 -5.70 -4.27
CA VAL A 223 -8.33 -6.61 -4.77
C VAL A 223 -7.90 -7.58 -3.69
N VAL A 224 -7.60 -7.08 -2.49
CA VAL A 224 -7.14 -7.92 -1.37
C VAL A 224 -8.24 -8.89 -0.95
N GLN A 225 -9.50 -8.46 -0.92
CA GLN A 225 -10.63 -9.31 -0.62
C GLN A 225 -10.77 -10.44 -1.65
N GLY A 226 -10.73 -10.12 -2.96
CA GLY A 226 -10.81 -11.13 -4.02
C GLY A 226 -9.72 -12.20 -3.90
N VAL A 227 -8.48 -11.79 -3.59
CA VAL A 227 -7.37 -12.74 -3.36
C VAL A 227 -7.56 -13.52 -2.05
N THR A 228 -8.16 -12.94 -1.02
CA THR A 228 -8.47 -13.64 0.24
C THR A 228 -9.48 -14.78 0.03
N GLU A 229 -10.50 -14.54 -0.79
CA GLU A 229 -11.59 -15.49 -1.05
C GLU A 229 -11.23 -16.56 -2.10
N ASP A 230 -10.22 -16.27 -2.94
CA ASP A 230 -9.78 -17.16 -4.00
C ASP A 230 -8.41 -17.77 -3.67
N ARG A 231 -8.41 -19.07 -3.31
CA ARG A 231 -7.19 -19.81 -2.97
C ARG A 231 -6.11 -19.73 -4.05
N TYR A 232 -6.53 -19.63 -5.32
CA TYR A 232 -5.64 -19.58 -6.48
C TYR A 232 -5.45 -18.17 -7.02
N GLY A 233 -5.94 -17.17 -6.28
CA GLY A 233 -5.87 -15.76 -6.61
C GLY A 233 -4.49 -15.16 -6.47
N ILE A 234 -4.18 -14.26 -7.40
CA ILE A 234 -3.06 -13.31 -7.33
C ILE A 234 -3.56 -11.91 -7.67
N GLY A 235 -3.08 -10.92 -6.98
CA GLY A 235 -3.47 -9.53 -7.21
C GLY A 235 -2.37 -8.55 -6.83
N TYR A 236 -2.59 -7.25 -7.05
CA TYR A 236 -1.63 -6.22 -6.65
C TYR A 236 -2.33 -5.03 -6.00
N SER A 237 -1.76 -4.56 -4.90
CA SER A 237 -2.26 -3.39 -4.15
C SER A 237 -1.15 -2.80 -3.29
N GLY A 238 -1.38 -1.59 -2.73
CA GLY A 238 -0.46 -1.00 -1.75
C GLY A 238 -0.32 -1.83 -0.50
N ILE A 239 0.88 -1.81 0.11
CA ILE A 239 1.20 -2.63 1.29
C ILE A 239 0.29 -2.32 2.50
N GLY A 240 -0.25 -1.10 2.58
CA GLY A 240 -1.18 -0.69 3.63
C GLY A 240 -2.50 -1.48 3.66
N TYR A 241 -2.84 -2.19 2.60
CA TYR A 241 -4.06 -2.99 2.50
C TYR A 241 -3.88 -4.47 2.86
N ILE A 242 -2.69 -4.88 3.32
CA ILE A 242 -2.44 -6.28 3.71
C ILE A 242 -3.37 -6.73 4.84
N THR A 243 -3.94 -7.92 4.69
CA THR A 243 -4.77 -8.58 5.70
C THR A 243 -4.21 -9.96 6.02
N SER A 244 -4.76 -10.62 7.04
CA SER A 244 -4.39 -12.00 7.40
C SER A 244 -4.80 -13.04 6.36
N GLY A 245 -5.69 -12.70 5.42
CA GLY A 245 -6.14 -13.58 4.33
C GLY A 245 -5.17 -13.65 3.13
N VAL A 246 -4.19 -12.74 3.07
CA VAL A 246 -3.21 -12.67 1.97
C VAL A 246 -1.79 -12.58 2.51
N ARG A 247 -0.83 -12.86 1.63
CA ARG A 247 0.58 -12.56 1.87
C ARG A 247 1.20 -11.84 0.68
N ALA A 248 2.11 -10.92 0.97
CA ALA A 248 2.91 -10.26 -0.06
C ALA A 248 4.03 -11.21 -0.53
N VAL A 249 4.13 -11.39 -1.84
CA VAL A 249 5.15 -12.24 -2.47
C VAL A 249 6.47 -11.48 -2.54
N PRO A 250 7.60 -12.05 -2.10
CA PRO A 250 8.92 -11.49 -2.35
C PRO A 250 9.19 -11.35 -3.86
N LEU A 251 9.78 -10.23 -4.28
CA LEU A 251 10.01 -9.93 -5.69
C LEU A 251 11.49 -9.75 -6.03
N ALA A 252 11.88 -10.24 -7.21
CA ALA A 252 13.16 -9.94 -7.83
C ALA A 252 12.98 -9.11 -9.11
N LYS A 253 13.94 -8.25 -9.43
CA LYS A 253 13.90 -7.41 -10.65
C LYS A 253 14.04 -8.20 -11.95
N LYS A 254 14.78 -9.33 -11.92
CA LYS A 254 15.11 -10.15 -13.08
C LYS A 254 15.23 -11.62 -12.69
N GLU A 255 15.21 -12.49 -13.67
CA GLU A 255 15.47 -13.92 -13.50
C GLU A 255 16.81 -14.16 -12.80
N GLY A 256 16.84 -15.14 -11.88
CA GLY A 256 18.00 -15.44 -11.05
C GLY A 256 18.38 -14.34 -10.05
N GLY A 257 17.60 -13.26 -9.96
CA GLY A 257 17.82 -12.15 -9.03
C GLY A 257 17.45 -12.49 -7.60
N VAL A 258 17.96 -11.68 -6.66
CA VAL A 258 17.62 -11.80 -5.24
C VAL A 258 16.16 -11.37 -5.01
N LEU A 259 15.42 -12.21 -4.33
CA LEU A 259 14.05 -11.95 -3.89
C LEU A 259 14.06 -11.03 -2.66
N TYR A 260 13.36 -9.91 -2.73
CA TYR A 260 13.23 -8.96 -1.64
C TYR A 260 11.78 -8.88 -1.17
N THR A 261 11.60 -8.91 0.15
CA THR A 261 10.31 -8.67 0.81
C THR A 261 9.93 -7.19 0.76
N ALA A 262 8.62 -6.91 0.86
CA ALA A 262 8.06 -5.54 0.89
C ALA A 262 8.32 -4.80 2.22
N GLU A 263 9.43 -5.12 2.89
CA GLU A 263 9.81 -4.51 4.17
C GLU A 263 10.46 -3.13 3.99
N MET A 264 10.33 -2.28 5.01
CA MET A 264 10.86 -0.93 5.02
C MET A 264 12.34 -0.85 4.60
N LYS A 265 13.19 -1.74 5.11
CA LYS A 265 14.62 -1.79 4.76
C LYS A 265 14.86 -1.95 3.26
N ASN A 266 14.11 -2.85 2.63
CA ASN A 266 14.26 -3.14 1.20
C ASN A 266 13.66 -2.02 0.32
N VAL A 267 12.58 -1.39 0.78
CA VAL A 267 11.95 -0.24 0.12
C VAL A 267 12.87 0.98 0.18
N MET A 268 13.38 1.31 1.38
CA MET A 268 14.26 2.45 1.60
C MET A 268 15.58 2.37 0.83
N THR A 269 16.11 1.17 0.66
CA THR A 269 17.37 0.93 -0.09
C THR A 269 17.15 0.71 -1.59
N GLY A 270 15.90 0.81 -2.09
CA GLY A 270 15.55 0.58 -3.50
C GLY A 270 15.76 -0.87 -3.97
N LYS A 271 15.91 -1.81 -3.06
CA LYS A 271 16.05 -3.25 -3.35
C LYS A 271 14.72 -3.87 -3.75
N TYR A 272 13.62 -3.50 -3.06
CA TYR A 272 12.28 -3.94 -3.45
C TYR A 272 11.87 -3.27 -4.77
N PRO A 273 11.54 -4.02 -5.83
CA PRO A 273 11.45 -3.47 -7.18
C PRO A 273 10.24 -2.56 -7.44
N LEU A 274 9.16 -2.71 -6.66
CA LEU A 274 7.92 -1.94 -6.82
C LEU A 274 7.72 -0.91 -5.69
N ALA A 275 8.82 -0.38 -5.16
CA ALA A 275 8.79 0.73 -4.20
C ALA A 275 8.43 2.05 -4.89
N ARG A 276 7.56 2.84 -4.27
CA ARG A 276 7.13 4.15 -4.78
C ARG A 276 6.83 5.14 -3.67
N PHE A 277 6.86 6.44 -4.00
CA PHE A 277 6.22 7.46 -3.17
C PHE A 277 4.73 7.53 -3.45
N LEU A 278 3.97 7.91 -2.43
CA LEU A 278 2.63 8.44 -2.55
C LEU A 278 2.72 9.97 -2.51
N TYR A 279 1.90 10.62 -3.34
CA TYR A 279 2.01 12.05 -3.59
C TYR A 279 0.72 12.77 -3.23
N LEU A 280 0.86 13.99 -2.75
CA LEU A 280 -0.25 14.93 -2.58
C LEU A 280 0.01 16.13 -3.48
N TYR A 281 -0.87 16.34 -4.44
CA TYR A 281 -0.84 17.49 -5.35
C TYR A 281 -1.76 18.59 -4.85
N ILE A 282 -1.33 19.84 -5.04
CA ILE A 282 -2.11 21.04 -4.76
C ILE A 282 -1.98 22.06 -5.89
N ASN A 283 -2.95 22.95 -5.98
CA ASN A 283 -2.85 24.16 -6.76
C ASN A 283 -2.17 25.25 -5.90
N ARG A 284 -0.95 25.63 -6.26
CA ARG A 284 -0.20 26.69 -5.60
C ARG A 284 0.31 27.67 -6.65
N GLU A 285 -0.16 28.89 -6.60
CA GLU A 285 0.30 29.96 -7.48
C GLU A 285 1.70 30.42 -7.02
N PRO A 286 2.69 30.55 -7.95
CA PRO A 286 4.02 31.02 -7.63
C PRO A 286 4.00 32.43 -7.02
N GLY A 287 4.81 32.64 -5.98
CA GLY A 287 4.91 33.95 -5.32
C GLY A 287 3.74 34.30 -4.39
N LYS A 288 2.64 33.53 -4.40
CA LYS A 288 1.53 33.73 -3.47
C LYS A 288 1.66 32.85 -2.23
N GLN A 289 1.24 33.39 -1.10
CA GLN A 289 1.12 32.63 0.14
C GLN A 289 0.04 31.55 -0.03
N LEU A 290 0.35 30.37 0.46
CA LEU A 290 -0.61 29.27 0.50
C LEU A 290 -1.69 29.56 1.56
N ASP A 291 -2.92 29.18 1.27
CA ASP A 291 -4.01 29.24 2.24
C ASP A 291 -3.56 28.63 3.58
N PRO A 292 -3.77 29.32 4.73
CA PRO A 292 -3.28 28.86 6.03
C PRO A 292 -3.78 27.46 6.41
N LEU A 293 -5.03 27.12 6.08
CA LEU A 293 -5.60 25.81 6.37
C LEU A 293 -4.91 24.70 5.57
N ILE A 294 -4.65 24.91 4.28
CA ILE A 294 -3.92 23.97 3.42
C ILE A 294 -2.48 23.83 3.90
N ARG A 295 -1.82 24.93 4.25
CA ARG A 295 -0.44 24.96 4.74
C ARG A 295 -0.31 24.16 6.05
N GLU A 296 -1.18 24.40 7.02
CA GLU A 296 -1.14 23.75 8.32
C GLU A 296 -1.50 22.26 8.22
N PHE A 297 -2.43 21.87 7.33
CA PHE A 297 -2.69 20.46 7.05
C PHE A 297 -1.43 19.75 6.51
N LEU A 298 -0.71 20.35 5.56
CA LEU A 298 0.55 19.79 5.06
C LEU A 298 1.63 19.72 6.14
N LYS A 299 1.76 20.73 6.99
CA LYS A 299 2.66 20.68 8.16
C LYS A 299 2.31 19.53 9.11
N PHE A 300 1.02 19.32 9.34
CA PHE A 300 0.57 18.17 10.13
C PHE A 300 0.95 16.84 9.47
N VAL A 301 0.73 16.68 8.16
CA VAL A 301 1.13 15.48 7.39
C VAL A 301 2.62 15.18 7.56
N PHE A 302 3.48 16.20 7.55
CA PHE A 302 4.93 16.07 7.69
C PHE A 302 5.43 16.06 9.12
N SER A 303 4.56 16.21 10.12
CA SER A 303 4.91 16.11 11.53
C SER A 303 5.07 14.67 11.99
N LYS A 304 5.58 14.50 13.21
CA LYS A 304 5.67 13.20 13.88
C LYS A 304 4.31 12.53 14.00
N GLU A 305 3.26 13.30 14.28
CA GLU A 305 1.88 12.83 14.38
C GLU A 305 1.35 12.36 13.03
N GLY A 306 1.55 13.15 11.98
CA GLY A 306 1.14 12.78 10.61
C GLY A 306 1.88 11.56 10.08
N GLN A 307 3.18 11.40 10.40
CA GLN A 307 3.94 10.22 10.02
C GLN A 307 3.60 8.98 10.86
N LYS A 308 3.12 9.14 12.11
CA LYS A 308 2.53 8.05 12.88
C LYS A 308 1.22 7.55 12.24
N VAL A 309 0.43 8.44 11.63
CA VAL A 309 -0.75 8.06 10.85
C VAL A 309 -0.35 7.18 9.67
N VAL A 310 0.74 7.51 8.95
CA VAL A 310 1.27 6.68 7.86
C VAL A 310 1.55 5.25 8.33
N VAL A 311 2.22 5.11 9.48
CA VAL A 311 2.51 3.79 10.08
C VAL A 311 1.24 3.06 10.49
N LYS A 312 0.27 3.78 11.07
CA LYS A 312 -1.03 3.22 11.48
C LYS A 312 -1.80 2.66 10.29
N ASP A 313 -1.72 3.33 9.14
CA ASP A 313 -2.36 2.89 7.88
C ASP A 313 -1.58 1.77 7.16
N GLY A 314 -0.47 1.31 7.72
CA GLY A 314 0.34 0.21 7.16
C GLY A 314 1.32 0.64 6.06
N TYR A 315 1.43 1.94 5.75
CA TYR A 315 2.45 2.47 4.86
C TYR A 315 3.76 2.77 5.59
N LEU A 316 4.77 3.16 4.83
CA LEU A 316 6.10 3.43 5.35
C LEU A 316 6.31 4.94 5.52
N PRO A 317 6.67 5.42 6.72
CA PRO A 317 6.89 6.83 6.96
C PRO A 317 8.13 7.31 6.22
N LEU A 318 8.15 8.62 5.93
CA LEU A 318 9.30 9.26 5.31
C LEU A 318 10.48 9.35 6.29
N PRO A 319 11.73 9.21 5.83
CA PRO A 319 12.89 9.59 6.61
C PRO A 319 12.95 11.11 6.81
N TYR A 320 13.55 11.57 7.91
CA TYR A 320 13.68 12.98 8.24
C TYR A 320 14.23 13.84 7.09
N LYS A 321 15.24 13.35 6.36
CA LYS A 321 15.80 14.07 5.20
C LYS A 321 14.74 14.47 4.18
N ILE A 322 13.84 13.52 3.83
CA ILE A 322 12.77 13.78 2.86
C ILE A 322 11.72 14.73 3.48
N VAL A 323 11.37 14.53 4.74
CA VAL A 323 10.44 15.44 5.44
C VAL A 323 10.96 16.87 5.44
N ALA A 324 12.26 17.07 5.73
CA ALA A 324 12.89 18.39 5.71
C ALA A 324 12.85 19.03 4.30
N GLU A 325 13.09 18.25 3.24
CA GLU A 325 12.99 18.72 1.86
C GLU A 325 11.55 19.16 1.51
N GLU A 326 10.54 18.38 1.92
CA GLU A 326 9.12 18.70 1.63
C GLU A 326 8.63 19.90 2.46
N LEU A 327 9.08 20.04 3.71
CA LEU A 327 8.80 21.24 4.53
C LEU A 327 9.47 22.48 3.96
N ALA A 328 10.72 22.40 3.51
CA ALA A 328 11.41 23.51 2.84
C ALA A 328 10.67 23.91 1.55
N LYS A 329 10.21 22.97 0.76
CA LYS A 329 9.37 23.22 -0.42
C LYS A 329 8.06 23.92 -0.04
N LEU A 330 7.43 23.50 1.06
CA LEU A 330 6.20 24.09 1.57
C LEU A 330 6.40 25.56 1.96
N GLU A 331 7.51 25.89 2.63
CA GLU A 331 7.81 27.25 3.06
C GLU A 331 8.27 28.15 1.88
N ASN A 332 9.18 27.67 1.05
CA ASN A 332 9.84 28.48 0.02
C ASN A 332 9.08 28.55 -1.31
N GLY A 333 8.04 27.75 -1.49
CA GLY A 333 7.27 27.76 -2.74
C GLY A 333 7.99 27.20 -3.97
N THR A 334 9.08 26.47 -3.77
CA THR A 334 9.83 25.82 -4.87
C THR A 334 9.06 24.58 -5.39
N TYR A 335 9.16 24.34 -6.72
CA TYR A 335 8.46 23.24 -7.43
C TYR A 335 9.19 21.89 -7.36
#